data_076875e291e0604ef3c66dfdca2f380d
#
_entry.id   076875e291e0604ef3c66dfdca2f380d
#
_cell.length_a   1.000
_cell.length_b   1.000
_cell.length_c   1.000
_cell.angle_alpha   90.00
_cell.angle_beta   90.00
_cell.angle_gamma   90.00
#
_symmetry.space_group_name_H-M   'P 1'
#
loop_
_entity.id
_entity.type
_entity.pdbx_description
1 polymer ?
#
loop_
_entity_poly.entity_id
_entity_poly.type
_entity_poly.pdbx_seq_one_letter_code
_entity_poly.pdbx_strand_id
1 'polypeptide(L)'
;MFLDRDGVLNRTTVRGDTPYPPNTLAEVEILPGVPDALDALRARGLPLIVVTNQPDVARGTQTREVVEQINQFLMRRLHIDAVYACYHDNGDDCACRKPKPGMLMRAADEHGIDLSRSFMVGDRWGDVAAGAAAGCETILVNMPYSQCHRCSPDHKVADLREAADVILRRLDESSLP
;
A
#
# COMPACT_ATOMS: atom_id res chain seq x y z
N MET A 1 -2.32 10.14 0.05
CA MET A 1 -2.84 8.79 0.35
C MET A 1 -1.77 7.76 0.07
N PHE A 2 -1.60 6.77 0.94
CA PHE A 2 -0.61 5.70 0.82
C PHE A 2 -1.29 4.35 0.60
N LEU A 3 -0.71 3.53 -0.28
CA LEU A 3 -1.23 2.23 -0.69
C LEU A 3 -0.14 1.17 -0.61
N ASP A 4 -0.42 0.00 -0.06
CA ASP A 4 0.44 -1.14 -0.37
C ASP A 4 0.20 -1.59 -1.82
N ARG A 5 1.13 -2.35 -2.36
CA ARG A 5 1.09 -2.84 -3.73
C ARG A 5 0.41 -4.21 -3.83
N ASP A 6 1.06 -5.20 -3.23
CA ASP A 6 0.69 -6.61 -3.37
C ASP A 6 -0.46 -6.97 -2.42
N GLY A 7 -1.59 -7.43 -2.94
CA GLY A 7 -2.81 -7.69 -2.19
C GLY A 7 -3.77 -6.49 -2.08
N VAL A 8 -3.35 -5.30 -2.51
CA VAL A 8 -4.18 -4.09 -2.58
C VAL A 8 -4.40 -3.65 -4.02
N LEU A 9 -3.34 -3.51 -4.81
CA LEU A 9 -3.41 -3.10 -6.22
C LEU A 9 -3.37 -4.29 -7.17
N ASN A 10 -2.50 -5.25 -6.89
CA ASN A 10 -2.36 -6.46 -7.68
C ASN A 10 -2.50 -7.72 -6.83
N ARG A 11 -2.89 -8.80 -7.50
CA ARG A 11 -3.07 -10.11 -6.89
C ARG A 11 -1.74 -10.65 -6.35
N THR A 12 -1.84 -11.37 -5.22
CA THR A 12 -0.78 -12.21 -4.66
C THR A 12 -1.12 -13.69 -4.89
N THR A 13 -0.10 -14.52 -5.04
CA THR A 13 -0.27 -15.97 -5.01
C THR A 13 -0.12 -16.45 -3.56
N VAL A 14 -1.18 -17.02 -2.99
CA VAL A 14 -1.15 -17.53 -1.62
C VAL A 14 -0.70 -18.99 -1.63
N ARG A 15 0.34 -19.31 -0.85
CA ARG A 15 0.84 -20.68 -0.63
C ARG A 15 0.83 -20.96 0.88
N GLY A 16 -0.07 -21.83 1.32
CA GLY A 16 -0.42 -21.94 2.74
C GLY A 16 -1.02 -20.60 3.21
N ASP A 17 -0.48 -20.04 4.29
CA ASP A 17 -0.90 -18.73 4.82
C ASP A 17 0.02 -17.57 4.41
N THR A 18 0.89 -17.79 3.42
CA THR A 18 1.86 -16.79 2.99
C THR A 18 1.52 -16.26 1.60
N PRO A 19 1.27 -14.94 1.44
CA PRO A 19 1.12 -14.31 0.14
C PRO A 19 2.50 -14.03 -0.47
N TYR A 20 2.63 -14.29 -1.76
CA TYR A 20 3.80 -14.03 -2.59
C TYR A 20 3.46 -13.01 -3.68
N PRO A 21 4.32 -12.03 -3.93
CA PRO A 21 4.15 -11.09 -5.03
C PRO A 21 4.32 -11.81 -6.39
N PRO A 22 3.91 -11.19 -7.52
CA PRO A 22 4.24 -11.71 -8.84
C PRO A 22 5.77 -11.72 -9.05
N ASN A 23 6.29 -12.82 -9.61
CA ASN A 23 7.73 -12.99 -9.87
C ASN A 23 8.16 -12.36 -11.21
N THR A 24 7.22 -12.14 -12.11
CA THR A 24 7.45 -11.56 -13.44
C THR A 24 6.37 -10.54 -13.77
N LEU A 25 6.66 -9.66 -14.73
CA LEU A 25 5.67 -8.71 -15.23
C LEU A 25 4.44 -9.41 -15.84
N ALA A 26 4.63 -10.58 -16.45
CA ALA A 26 3.55 -11.36 -17.05
C ALA A 26 2.56 -11.94 -16.03
N GLU A 27 2.98 -12.10 -14.78
CA GLU A 27 2.14 -12.58 -13.66
C GLU A 27 1.34 -11.47 -12.98
N VAL A 28 1.56 -10.21 -13.36
CA VAL A 28 0.88 -9.09 -12.71
C VAL A 28 -0.59 -9.06 -13.14
N GLU A 29 -1.46 -9.27 -12.18
CA GLU A 29 -2.92 -9.16 -12.34
C GLU A 29 -3.43 -8.04 -11.44
N ILE A 30 -3.92 -6.94 -12.03
CA ILE A 30 -4.56 -5.85 -11.29
C ILE A 30 -5.88 -6.38 -10.71
N LEU A 31 -6.12 -6.11 -9.43
CA LEU A 31 -7.34 -6.56 -8.76
C LEU A 31 -8.58 -5.86 -9.32
N PRO A 32 -9.73 -6.55 -9.36
CA PRO A 32 -10.99 -5.97 -9.83
C PRO A 32 -11.37 -4.70 -9.07
N GLY A 33 -11.80 -3.68 -9.82
CA GLY A 33 -12.25 -2.40 -9.25
C GLY A 33 -11.15 -1.45 -8.78
N VAL A 34 -9.88 -1.87 -8.80
CA VAL A 34 -8.75 -1.00 -8.45
C VAL A 34 -8.66 0.24 -9.35
N PRO A 35 -8.76 0.15 -10.69
CA PRO A 35 -8.73 1.34 -11.53
C PRO A 35 -9.82 2.36 -11.16
N ASP A 36 -11.06 1.92 -11.02
CA ASP A 36 -12.19 2.80 -10.70
C ASP A 36 -12.05 3.46 -9.32
N ALA A 37 -11.58 2.69 -8.33
CA ALA A 37 -11.33 3.21 -6.98
C ALA A 37 -10.25 4.30 -6.99
N LEU A 38 -9.15 4.07 -7.69
CA LEU A 38 -8.07 5.06 -7.80
C LEU A 38 -8.50 6.30 -8.58
N ASP A 39 -9.31 6.15 -9.63
CA ASP A 39 -9.85 7.28 -10.39
C ASP A 39 -10.78 8.15 -9.52
N ALA A 40 -11.64 7.53 -8.70
CA ALA A 40 -12.51 8.25 -7.77
C ALA A 40 -11.69 9.04 -6.71
N LEU A 41 -10.64 8.45 -6.16
CA LEU A 41 -9.74 9.10 -5.20
C LEU A 41 -8.95 10.25 -5.85
N ARG A 42 -8.45 10.04 -7.06
CA ARG A 42 -7.73 11.07 -7.83
C ARG A 42 -8.64 12.26 -8.17
N ALA A 43 -9.91 12.01 -8.50
CA ALA A 43 -10.89 13.06 -8.77
C ALA A 43 -11.11 13.98 -7.55
N ARG A 44 -10.78 13.54 -6.34
CA ARG A 44 -10.78 14.36 -5.10
C ARG A 44 -9.43 15.03 -4.83
N GLY A 45 -8.49 14.98 -5.76
CA GLY A 45 -7.18 15.62 -5.65
C GLY A 45 -6.20 14.91 -4.71
N LEU A 46 -6.44 13.65 -4.37
CA LEU A 46 -5.54 12.88 -3.51
C LEU A 46 -4.32 12.39 -4.29
N PRO A 47 -3.08 12.72 -3.87
CA PRO A 47 -1.89 12.05 -4.39
C PRO A 47 -1.93 10.55 -4.05
N LEU A 48 -1.62 9.69 -5.01
CA LEU A 48 -1.62 8.24 -4.88
C LEU A 48 -0.18 7.73 -4.79
N ILE A 49 0.25 7.38 -3.58
CA ILE A 49 1.63 6.96 -3.30
C ILE A 49 1.65 5.49 -2.89
N VAL A 50 2.42 4.68 -3.59
CA VAL A 50 2.63 3.27 -3.23
C VAL A 50 3.82 3.13 -2.30
N VAL A 51 3.65 2.35 -1.23
CA VAL A 51 4.70 2.00 -0.25
C VAL A 51 4.74 0.49 -0.07
N THR A 52 5.75 -0.19 -0.60
CA THR A 52 5.78 -1.66 -0.68
C THR A 52 7.05 -2.28 -0.11
N ASN A 53 6.90 -3.42 0.61
CA ASN A 53 8.02 -4.23 1.08
C ASN A 53 8.32 -5.33 0.05
N GLN A 54 9.56 -5.38 -0.44
CA GLN A 54 10.03 -6.35 -1.44
C GLN A 54 11.28 -7.10 -0.93
N PRO A 55 11.15 -7.91 0.14
CA PRO A 55 12.29 -8.56 0.78
C PRO A 55 12.94 -9.64 -0.07
N ASP A 56 12.24 -10.14 -1.08
CA ASP A 56 12.74 -11.21 -1.95
C ASP A 56 13.96 -10.77 -2.76
N VAL A 57 14.19 -9.46 -2.90
CA VAL A 57 15.42 -8.90 -3.46
C VAL A 57 16.62 -9.14 -2.53
N ALA A 58 16.49 -8.85 -1.24
CA ALA A 58 17.54 -9.13 -0.26
C ALA A 58 17.81 -10.64 -0.11
N ARG A 59 16.76 -11.46 -0.26
CA ARG A 59 16.85 -12.92 -0.20
C ARG A 59 17.43 -13.56 -1.47
N GLY A 60 17.61 -12.79 -2.54
CA GLY A 60 18.10 -13.29 -3.83
C GLY A 60 17.10 -14.18 -4.60
N THR A 61 15.82 -14.19 -4.20
CA THR A 61 14.75 -14.94 -4.88
C THR A 61 14.02 -14.10 -5.94
N GLN A 62 14.27 -12.80 -5.95
CA GLN A 62 13.78 -11.84 -6.94
C GLN A 62 14.88 -10.83 -7.28
N THR A 63 14.84 -10.23 -8.47
CA THR A 63 15.76 -9.15 -8.83
C THR A 63 15.10 -7.77 -8.68
N ARG A 64 15.92 -6.77 -8.36
CA ARG A 64 15.45 -5.39 -8.26
C ARG A 64 14.88 -4.89 -9.57
N GLU A 65 15.49 -5.27 -10.69
CA GLU A 65 15.09 -4.89 -12.03
C GLU A 65 13.65 -5.35 -12.33
N VAL A 66 13.29 -6.57 -11.97
CA VAL A 66 11.93 -7.09 -12.16
C VAL A 66 10.93 -6.36 -11.27
N VAL A 67 11.27 -6.11 -10.00
CA VAL A 67 10.41 -5.33 -9.09
C VAL A 67 10.17 -3.93 -9.65
N GLU A 68 11.21 -3.25 -10.15
CA GLU A 68 11.08 -1.91 -10.74
C GLU A 68 10.27 -1.93 -12.05
N GLN A 69 10.39 -2.97 -12.88
CA GLN A 69 9.53 -3.13 -14.06
C GLN A 69 8.05 -3.25 -13.68
N ILE A 70 7.74 -4.04 -12.65
CA ILE A 70 6.38 -4.17 -12.12
C ILE A 70 5.88 -2.83 -11.58
N ASN A 71 6.69 -2.13 -10.78
CA ASN A 71 6.34 -0.83 -10.22
C ASN A 71 6.04 0.19 -11.33
N GLN A 72 6.90 0.28 -12.34
CA GLN A 72 6.72 1.18 -13.48
C GLN A 72 5.48 0.83 -14.32
N PHE A 73 5.19 -0.46 -14.48
CA PHE A 73 3.97 -0.91 -15.16
C PHE A 73 2.72 -0.43 -14.41
N LEU A 74 2.65 -0.69 -13.08
CA LEU A 74 1.53 -0.28 -12.25
C LEU A 74 1.40 1.24 -12.18
N MET A 75 2.51 1.99 -12.06
CA MET A 75 2.50 3.46 -12.09
C MET A 75 1.84 3.99 -13.37
N ARG A 76 2.25 3.47 -14.53
CA ARG A 76 1.68 3.91 -15.81
C ARG A 76 0.22 3.48 -15.98
N ARG A 77 -0.08 2.23 -15.62
CA ARG A 77 -1.41 1.65 -15.86
C ARG A 77 -2.50 2.19 -14.93
N LEU A 78 -2.11 2.57 -13.71
CA LEU A 78 -3.01 3.04 -12.64
C LEU A 78 -2.82 4.54 -12.33
N HIS A 79 -1.97 5.23 -13.08
CA HIS A 79 -1.65 6.66 -12.88
C HIS A 79 -1.25 6.98 -11.43
N ILE A 80 -0.37 6.17 -10.85
CA ILE A 80 0.19 6.36 -9.52
C ILE A 80 1.27 7.45 -9.57
N ASP A 81 1.29 8.36 -8.59
CA ASP A 81 2.19 9.52 -8.58
C ASP A 81 3.62 9.15 -8.18
N ALA A 82 3.79 8.22 -7.23
CA ALA A 82 5.11 7.73 -6.80
C ALA A 82 5.05 6.33 -6.20
N VAL A 83 6.19 5.61 -6.25
CA VAL A 83 6.37 4.30 -5.60
C VAL A 83 7.64 4.33 -4.74
N TYR A 84 7.50 3.94 -3.48
CA TYR A 84 8.59 3.72 -2.53
C TYR A 84 8.67 2.23 -2.21
N ALA A 85 9.78 1.61 -2.56
CA ALA A 85 10.00 0.20 -2.31
C ALA A 85 11.13 -0.02 -1.29
N CYS A 86 10.88 -0.87 -0.31
CA CYS A 86 11.88 -1.36 0.61
C CYS A 86 12.35 -2.73 0.16
N TYR A 87 13.64 -2.87 -0.16
CA TYR A 87 14.27 -4.11 -0.63
C TYR A 87 14.96 -4.91 0.48
N HIS A 88 14.91 -4.42 1.72
CA HIS A 88 15.55 -5.05 2.87
C HIS A 88 14.71 -6.20 3.43
N ASP A 89 15.38 -7.19 4.03
CA ASP A 89 14.71 -8.24 4.81
C ASP A 89 14.62 -7.85 6.30
N ASN A 90 14.04 -8.74 7.10
CA ASN A 90 13.77 -8.50 8.53
C ASN A 90 15.04 -8.27 9.34
N GLY A 91 16.19 -8.85 8.92
CA GLY A 91 17.47 -8.73 9.61
C GLY A 91 18.27 -7.46 9.32
N ASP A 92 17.85 -6.65 8.32
CA ASP A 92 18.65 -5.52 7.84
C ASP A 92 18.50 -4.25 8.69
N ASP A 93 17.64 -4.23 9.68
CA ASP A 93 17.36 -3.12 10.60
C ASP A 93 17.22 -1.73 9.93
N CYS A 94 16.68 -1.69 8.71
CA CYS A 94 16.45 -0.46 7.98
C CYS A 94 15.26 0.34 8.57
N ALA A 95 15.22 1.65 8.32
CA ALA A 95 14.09 2.51 8.72
C ALA A 95 12.87 2.39 7.79
N CYS A 96 13.05 1.89 6.55
CA CYS A 96 12.01 1.94 5.51
C CYS A 96 11.04 0.77 5.54
N ARG A 97 11.45 -0.42 6.04
CA ARG A 97 10.59 -1.61 6.00
C ARG A 97 9.40 -1.49 6.95
N LYS A 98 8.18 -1.59 6.43
CA LYS A 98 6.96 -1.72 7.23
C LYS A 98 7.08 -2.96 8.16
N PRO A 99 6.82 -2.84 9.48
CA PRO A 99 5.96 -1.85 10.14
C PRO A 99 6.61 -0.50 10.49
N LYS A 100 7.87 -0.23 10.15
CA LYS A 100 8.47 1.08 10.38
C LYS A 100 7.91 2.10 9.36
N PRO A 101 7.69 3.37 9.74
CA PRO A 101 7.02 4.36 8.91
C PRO A 101 7.91 5.06 7.87
N GLY A 102 9.17 4.67 7.74
CA GLY A 102 10.17 5.46 7.02
C GLY A 102 9.85 5.74 5.55
N MET A 103 9.16 4.82 4.82
CA MET A 103 8.72 5.11 3.45
C MET A 103 7.62 6.17 3.41
N LEU A 104 6.66 6.14 4.35
CA LEU A 104 5.59 7.13 4.44
C LEU A 104 6.16 8.51 4.79
N MET A 105 7.04 8.58 5.78
CA MET A 105 7.69 9.81 6.21
C MET A 105 8.51 10.44 5.08
N ARG A 106 9.31 9.63 4.38
CA ARG A 106 10.09 10.07 3.24
C ARG A 106 9.20 10.62 2.11
N ALA A 107 8.13 9.90 1.77
CA ALA A 107 7.19 10.35 0.74
C ALA A 107 6.48 11.63 1.15
N ALA A 108 6.12 11.77 2.44
CA ALA A 108 5.50 12.99 2.97
C ALA A 108 6.43 14.19 2.85
N ASP A 109 7.70 14.04 3.18
CA ASP A 109 8.73 15.09 3.04
C ASP A 109 8.94 15.48 1.57
N GLU A 110 9.11 14.51 0.68
CA GLU A 110 9.39 14.75 -0.75
C GLU A 110 8.19 15.37 -1.50
N HIS A 111 6.95 15.09 -1.08
CA HIS A 111 5.73 15.55 -1.76
C HIS A 111 4.92 16.61 -0.98
N GLY A 112 5.42 17.05 0.20
CA GLY A 112 4.70 18.04 1.04
C GLY A 112 3.37 17.51 1.57
N ILE A 113 3.29 16.21 1.93
CA ILE A 113 2.06 15.53 2.35
C ILE A 113 1.90 15.65 3.87
N ASP A 114 0.72 16.10 4.32
CA ASP A 114 0.33 16.05 5.74
C ASP A 114 -0.12 14.63 6.11
N LEU A 115 0.70 13.95 6.90
CA LEU A 115 0.45 12.57 7.34
C LEU A 115 -0.81 12.47 8.23
N SER A 116 -1.09 13.48 9.05
CA SER A 116 -2.28 13.51 9.93
C SER A 116 -3.61 13.61 9.18
N ARG A 117 -3.56 14.02 7.89
CA ARG A 117 -4.68 14.10 6.97
C ARG A 117 -4.59 13.04 5.85
N SER A 118 -3.79 12.01 6.09
CA SER A 118 -3.52 10.97 5.11
C SER A 118 -4.08 9.62 5.55
N PHE A 119 -4.26 8.73 4.58
CA PHE A 119 -4.70 7.36 4.78
C PHE A 119 -3.60 6.39 4.38
N MET A 120 -3.47 5.29 5.13
CA MET A 120 -2.66 4.13 4.74
C MET A 120 -3.58 2.92 4.53
N VAL A 121 -3.64 2.43 3.29
CA VAL A 121 -4.39 1.22 2.91
C VAL A 121 -3.42 0.08 2.67
N GLY A 122 -3.60 -1.02 3.37
CA GLY A 122 -2.79 -2.22 3.22
C GLY A 122 -3.55 -3.49 3.54
N ASP A 123 -2.98 -4.63 3.22
CA ASP A 123 -3.59 -5.95 3.44
C ASP A 123 -2.98 -6.72 4.61
N ARG A 124 -1.93 -6.15 5.25
CA ARG A 124 -1.19 -6.79 6.35
C ARG A 124 -1.09 -5.91 7.58
N TRP A 125 -0.91 -6.55 8.75
CA TRP A 125 -0.70 -5.85 10.02
C TRP A 125 0.44 -4.82 9.97
N GLY A 126 1.50 -5.10 9.19
CA GLY A 126 2.66 -4.21 9.05
C GLY A 126 2.33 -2.90 8.36
N ASP A 127 1.34 -2.88 7.47
CA ASP A 127 0.84 -1.67 6.79
C ASP A 127 0.11 -0.77 7.78
N VAL A 128 -0.79 -1.38 8.54
CA VAL A 128 -1.54 -0.69 9.61
C VAL A 128 -0.59 -0.10 10.64
N ALA A 129 0.39 -0.89 11.10
CA ALA A 129 1.36 -0.42 12.09
C ALA A 129 2.23 0.72 11.54
N ALA A 130 2.67 0.65 10.28
CA ALA A 130 3.44 1.73 9.64
C ALA A 130 2.59 2.99 9.46
N GLY A 131 1.34 2.86 9.02
CA GLY A 131 0.40 3.98 8.89
C GLY A 131 0.13 4.66 10.23
N ALA A 132 -0.20 3.89 11.26
CA ALA A 132 -0.43 4.41 12.61
C ALA A 132 0.82 5.10 13.19
N ALA A 133 2.01 4.50 13.01
CA ALA A 133 3.27 5.11 13.45
C ALA A 133 3.61 6.41 12.70
N ALA A 134 3.13 6.57 11.47
CA ALA A 134 3.24 7.78 10.68
C ALA A 134 2.17 8.83 11.03
N GLY A 135 1.13 8.48 11.79
CA GLY A 135 0.01 9.36 12.12
C GLY A 135 -1.10 9.38 11.06
N CYS A 136 -1.13 8.40 10.16
CA CYS A 136 -2.18 8.25 9.15
C CYS A 136 -3.41 7.52 9.72
N GLU A 137 -4.59 7.82 9.21
CA GLU A 137 -5.77 6.96 9.36
C GLU A 137 -5.55 5.65 8.59
N THR A 138 -5.83 4.50 9.21
CA THR A 138 -5.42 3.18 8.71
C THR A 138 -6.61 2.35 8.26
N ILE A 139 -6.48 1.74 7.07
CA ILE A 139 -7.51 0.90 6.47
C ILE A 139 -6.91 -0.46 6.12
N LEU A 140 -7.44 -1.52 6.72
CA LEU A 140 -7.02 -2.89 6.44
C LEU A 140 -7.96 -3.53 5.41
N VAL A 141 -7.40 -3.91 4.27
CA VAL A 141 -8.05 -4.84 3.34
C VAL A 141 -7.95 -6.24 3.96
N ASN A 142 -9.08 -6.78 4.40
CA ASN A 142 -9.12 -7.99 5.21
C ASN A 142 -8.98 -9.26 4.39
N MET A 143 -7.75 -9.73 4.24
CA MET A 143 -7.41 -10.98 3.59
C MET A 143 -7.23 -12.11 4.63
N PRO A 144 -7.40 -13.40 4.26
CA PRO A 144 -7.19 -14.52 5.19
C PRO A 144 -5.82 -14.52 5.89
N TYR A 145 -4.79 -14.01 5.21
CA TYR A 145 -3.41 -13.92 5.71
C TYR A 145 -3.06 -12.59 6.41
N SER A 146 -4.00 -11.67 6.58
CA SER A 146 -3.72 -10.30 7.07
C SER A 146 -3.18 -10.24 8.50
N GLN A 147 -3.33 -11.30 9.30
CA GLN A 147 -2.92 -11.37 10.71
C GLN A 147 -3.50 -10.19 11.53
N CYS A 148 -4.76 -9.86 11.31
CA CYS A 148 -5.42 -8.70 11.89
C CYS A 148 -5.49 -8.70 13.44
N HIS A 149 -5.17 -9.84 14.08
CA HIS A 149 -5.02 -9.92 15.54
C HIS A 149 -3.77 -9.18 16.07
N ARG A 150 -2.84 -8.78 15.18
CA ARG A 150 -1.59 -8.08 15.52
C ARG A 150 -1.69 -6.57 15.41
N CYS A 151 -2.83 -6.03 14.98
CA CYS A 151 -3.02 -4.61 14.75
C CYS A 151 -4.46 -4.19 15.03
N SER A 152 -4.67 -2.88 15.21
CA SER A 152 -5.99 -2.27 15.37
C SER A 152 -6.13 -1.19 14.30
N PRO A 153 -6.59 -1.54 13.09
CA PRO A 153 -6.85 -0.55 12.05
C PRO A 153 -8.10 0.28 12.39
N ASP A 154 -8.15 1.53 11.93
CA ASP A 154 -9.32 2.39 12.09
C ASP A 154 -10.51 1.84 11.30
N HIS A 155 -10.24 1.25 10.12
CA HIS A 155 -11.26 0.61 9.29
C HIS A 155 -10.81 -0.76 8.77
N LYS A 156 -11.80 -1.65 8.58
CA LYS A 156 -11.62 -2.94 7.89
C LYS A 156 -12.59 -3.01 6.72
N VAL A 157 -12.07 -3.40 5.56
CA VAL A 157 -12.80 -3.43 4.28
C VAL A 157 -12.49 -4.71 3.52
N ALA A 158 -13.32 -5.06 2.54
CA ALA A 158 -13.10 -6.24 1.72
C ALA A 158 -12.12 -6.00 0.56
N ASP A 159 -12.10 -4.80 0.00
CA ASP A 159 -11.26 -4.44 -1.15
C ASP A 159 -10.96 -2.93 -1.21
N LEU A 160 -10.22 -2.50 -2.24
CA LEU A 160 -9.86 -1.09 -2.42
C LEU A 160 -11.07 -0.21 -2.77
N ARG A 161 -12.16 -0.76 -3.34
CA ARG A 161 -13.38 0.01 -3.59
C ARG A 161 -14.04 0.43 -2.29
N GLU A 162 -14.23 -0.52 -1.37
CA GLU A 162 -14.75 -0.18 -0.04
C GLU A 162 -13.82 0.78 0.70
N ALA A 163 -12.48 0.64 0.55
CA ALA A 163 -11.54 1.60 1.11
C ALA A 163 -11.74 3.01 0.52
N ALA A 164 -11.92 3.12 -0.78
CA ALA A 164 -12.20 4.39 -1.44
C ALA A 164 -13.51 5.02 -0.93
N ASP A 165 -14.56 4.22 -0.75
CA ASP A 165 -15.84 4.69 -0.22
C ASP A 165 -15.70 5.24 1.22
N VAL A 166 -14.89 4.58 2.05
CA VAL A 166 -14.56 5.06 3.41
C VAL A 166 -13.84 6.41 3.32
N ILE A 167 -12.78 6.49 2.53
CA ILE A 167 -11.98 7.70 2.38
C ILE A 167 -12.82 8.87 1.87
N LEU A 168 -13.63 8.66 0.83
CA LEU A 168 -14.47 9.70 0.24
C LEU A 168 -15.46 10.26 1.26
N ARG A 169 -16.11 9.40 2.05
CA ARG A 169 -17.01 9.85 3.14
C ARG A 169 -16.25 10.66 4.19
N ARG A 170 -15.06 10.23 4.61
CA ARG A 170 -14.23 10.97 5.59
C ARG A 170 -13.84 12.36 5.09
N LEU A 171 -13.51 12.48 3.79
CA LEU A 171 -13.20 13.76 3.18
C LEU A 171 -14.44 14.70 3.13
N ASP A 172 -15.62 14.14 2.87
CA ASP A 172 -16.87 14.91 2.86
C ASP A 172 -17.21 15.42 4.27
N GLU A 173 -17.07 14.56 5.31
CA GLU A 173 -17.28 14.94 6.71
C GLU A 173 -16.30 16.04 7.16
N SER A 174 -15.04 15.97 6.72
CA SER A 174 -14.01 16.97 7.07
C SER A 174 -14.17 18.31 6.32
N SER A 175 -15.02 18.36 5.31
CA SER A 175 -15.29 19.55 4.49
C SER A 175 -16.56 20.31 4.94
N LEU A 176 -17.31 19.76 5.90
CA LEU A 176 -18.45 20.43 6.52
C LEU A 176 -17.98 21.48 7.54
N PRO A 177 -18.54 22.71 7.52
CA PRO A 177 -18.12 23.81 8.39
C PRO A 177 -18.44 23.60 9.86
#